data_6780bab2f650472568e3a80dd002ac3e
#
_entry.id   6780bab2f650472568e3a80dd002ac3e
#
_cell.length_a   1.000
_cell.length_b   1.000
_cell.length_c   1.000
_cell.angle_alpha   90.00
_cell.angle_beta   90.00
_cell.angle_gamma   90.00
#
_symmetry.space_group_name_H-M   'P 1'
#
loop_
_entity.id
_entity.type
_entity.pdbx_description
1 polymer ?
#
loop_
_entity_poly.entity_id
_entity_poly.type
_entity_poly.pdbx_seq_one_letter_code
_entity_poly.pdbx_strand_id
1 'polypeptide(L)'
;FSELQKTLTDEGQWLAIDPPLPDFATVGGVLATGLSGPTKWQYWGPRDVVIGMKIVQPDGVVTKSGGQVVKNVSGYDMSRIHIGGLGTLGIIAEVSLKLTPLPRQQVTLVAPYNSAGACIGAALDVFHSDIVPLAITAFDKVAASRISDLDTGRSHALAVRLGGRPKTLDRQRREMLSTLES
;
A
#
# COMPACT_ATOMS: atom_id res chain seq x y z
N PHE A 1 -7.55 4.13 11.55
CA PHE A 1 -7.40 3.34 10.32
C PHE A 1 -7.32 1.84 10.64
N SER A 2 -6.55 1.44 11.63
CA SER A 2 -6.43 0.03 12.06
C SER A 2 -7.77 -0.62 12.45
N GLU A 3 -8.67 0.12 13.08
CA GLU A 3 -10.01 -0.37 13.43
C GLU A 3 -10.84 -0.74 12.18
N LEU A 4 -10.81 0.13 11.15
CA LEU A 4 -11.41 -0.18 9.85
C LEU A 4 -10.81 -1.44 9.23
N GLN A 5 -9.46 -1.54 9.19
CA GLN A 5 -8.79 -2.72 8.64
C GLN A 5 -9.17 -4.00 9.37
N LYS A 6 -9.28 -3.96 10.71
CA LYS A 6 -9.72 -5.11 11.50
C LYS A 6 -11.12 -5.55 11.10
N THR A 7 -12.09 -4.64 11.04
CA THR A 7 -13.46 -4.93 10.62
C THR A 7 -13.52 -5.55 9.22
N LEU A 8 -12.72 -5.02 8.28
CA LEU A 8 -12.68 -5.56 6.92
C LEU A 8 -12.01 -6.94 6.86
N THR A 9 -11.00 -7.18 7.68
CA THR A 9 -10.29 -8.47 7.76
C THR A 9 -11.21 -9.59 8.23
N ASP A 10 -12.12 -9.32 9.18
CA ASP A 10 -13.10 -10.27 9.68
C ASP A 10 -14.05 -10.75 8.56
N GLU A 11 -14.26 -9.91 7.53
CA GLU A 11 -15.02 -10.23 6.32
C GLU A 11 -14.17 -10.73 5.14
N GLY A 12 -12.89 -11.03 5.37
CA GLY A 12 -11.96 -11.50 4.34
C GLY A 12 -11.60 -10.44 3.28
N GLN A 13 -11.77 -9.18 3.61
CA GLN A 13 -11.47 -8.03 2.77
C GLN A 13 -10.43 -7.12 3.44
N TRP A 14 -9.87 -6.21 2.68
CA TRP A 14 -9.04 -5.14 3.22
C TRP A 14 -9.03 -3.91 2.31
N LEU A 15 -8.72 -2.78 2.91
CA LEU A 15 -8.37 -1.58 2.17
C LEU A 15 -6.86 -1.63 1.91
N ALA A 16 -6.48 -1.88 0.65
CA ALA A 16 -5.10 -2.15 0.25
C ALA A 16 -4.23 -0.87 0.22
N ILE A 17 -4.22 -0.16 1.34
CA ILE A 17 -3.37 1.01 1.62
C ILE A 17 -2.65 0.72 2.95
N ASP A 18 -1.38 1.04 3.03
CA ASP A 18 -0.55 0.89 4.22
C ASP A 18 0.02 2.26 4.64
N PRO A 19 -0.79 3.13 5.25
CA PRO A 19 -0.34 4.44 5.70
C PRO A 19 0.65 4.30 6.87
N PRO A 20 1.54 5.28 7.07
CA PRO A 20 2.37 5.34 8.27
C PRO A 20 1.49 5.49 9.51
N LEU A 21 1.94 4.91 10.64
CA LEU A 21 1.28 4.99 11.94
C LEU A 21 -0.23 4.64 11.91
N PRO A 22 -0.63 3.46 11.39
CA PRO A 22 -2.02 3.12 11.13
C PRO A 22 -2.91 3.17 12.37
N ASP A 23 -2.36 2.93 13.56
CA ASP A 23 -3.10 2.94 14.83
C ASP A 23 -3.53 4.34 15.26
N PHE A 24 -2.81 5.37 14.81
CA PHE A 24 -3.10 6.77 15.09
C PHE A 24 -3.76 7.49 13.90
N ALA A 25 -3.66 6.92 12.72
CA ALA A 25 -4.19 7.51 11.50
C ALA A 25 -5.73 7.41 11.44
N THR A 26 -6.39 8.49 11.01
CA THR A 26 -7.79 8.46 10.62
C THR A 26 -7.92 8.19 9.12
N VAL A 27 -9.05 7.64 8.66
CA VAL A 27 -9.30 7.43 7.23
C VAL A 27 -9.22 8.75 6.47
N GLY A 28 -9.87 9.80 6.98
CA GLY A 28 -9.82 11.14 6.37
C GLY A 28 -8.40 11.71 6.31
N GLY A 29 -7.60 11.52 7.38
CA GLY A 29 -6.21 11.97 7.43
C GLY A 29 -5.31 11.25 6.42
N VAL A 30 -5.47 9.93 6.26
CA VAL A 30 -4.76 9.14 5.24
C VAL A 30 -5.08 9.64 3.84
N LEU A 31 -6.34 9.90 3.55
CA LEU A 31 -6.75 10.44 2.24
C LEU A 31 -6.27 11.88 2.05
N ALA A 32 -6.42 12.73 3.07
CA ALA A 32 -5.98 14.11 3.00
C ALA A 32 -4.47 14.25 2.77
N THR A 33 -3.65 13.38 3.38
CA THR A 33 -2.19 13.36 3.15
C THR A 33 -1.82 12.65 1.84
N GLY A 34 -2.65 11.72 1.37
CA GLY A 34 -2.36 10.90 0.21
C GLY A 34 -1.19 9.93 0.40
N LEU A 35 -0.75 9.73 1.65
CA LEU A 35 0.36 8.86 1.98
C LEU A 35 -0.05 7.38 1.86
N SER A 36 0.85 6.60 1.33
CA SER A 36 0.75 5.15 1.23
C SER A 36 2.14 4.53 1.32
N GLY A 37 2.21 3.33 1.86
CA GLY A 37 3.44 2.58 1.99
C GLY A 37 3.77 1.71 0.77
N PRO A 38 4.58 0.66 0.96
CA PRO A 38 5.10 -0.19 -0.11
C PRO A 38 4.03 -0.98 -0.86
N THR A 39 2.84 -1.23 -0.29
CA THR A 39 1.74 -1.92 -0.99
C THR A 39 1.22 -1.14 -2.20
N LYS A 40 1.56 0.15 -2.29
CA LYS A 40 1.30 0.97 -3.48
C LYS A 40 1.87 0.34 -4.76
N TRP A 41 2.88 -0.51 -4.64
CA TRP A 41 3.45 -1.27 -5.75
C TRP A 41 2.37 -2.09 -6.49
N GLN A 42 1.59 -2.88 -5.75
CA GLN A 42 0.58 -3.79 -6.32
C GLN A 42 -0.81 -3.15 -6.41
N TYR A 43 -1.19 -2.36 -5.41
CA TYR A 43 -2.57 -1.91 -5.22
C TYR A 43 -2.77 -0.41 -5.46
N TRP A 44 -1.66 0.27 -5.83
CA TRP A 44 -1.62 1.69 -6.16
C TRP A 44 -1.83 2.56 -4.92
N GLY A 45 -2.48 3.71 -5.05
CA GLY A 45 -2.57 4.65 -3.94
C GLY A 45 -3.98 5.04 -3.55
N PRO A 46 -4.13 5.95 -2.56
CA PRO A 46 -5.42 6.42 -2.09
C PRO A 46 -6.35 6.93 -3.20
N ARG A 47 -5.78 7.53 -4.27
CA ARG A 47 -6.57 8.02 -5.43
C ARG A 47 -7.27 6.93 -6.22
N ASP A 48 -6.77 5.70 -6.16
CA ASP A 48 -7.25 4.59 -6.98
C ASP A 48 -8.30 3.74 -6.25
N VAL A 49 -8.37 3.89 -4.92
CA VAL A 49 -9.34 3.17 -4.08
C VAL A 49 -10.56 4.02 -3.71
N VAL A 50 -10.45 5.34 -3.78
CA VAL A 50 -11.59 6.23 -3.52
C VAL A 50 -12.49 6.29 -4.76
N ILE A 51 -13.76 5.92 -4.59
CA ILE A 51 -14.78 5.93 -5.65
C ILE A 51 -15.86 6.99 -5.42
N GLY A 52 -15.92 7.56 -4.23
CA GLY A 52 -16.84 8.66 -3.92
C GLY A 52 -16.44 9.38 -2.63
N MET A 53 -16.81 10.64 -2.53
CA MET A 53 -16.45 11.49 -1.40
C MET A 53 -17.50 12.57 -1.16
N LYS A 54 -17.80 12.87 0.13
CA LYS A 54 -18.49 14.09 0.54
C LYS A 54 -17.51 15.00 1.27
N ILE A 55 -17.52 16.25 0.88
CA ILE A 55 -16.64 17.29 1.42
C ILE A 55 -17.52 18.41 1.98
N VAL A 56 -17.17 18.88 3.17
CA VAL A 56 -17.68 20.13 3.74
C VAL A 56 -16.68 21.22 3.40
N GLN A 57 -17.12 22.20 2.60
CA GLN A 57 -16.31 23.34 2.19
C GLN A 57 -16.19 24.39 3.32
N PRO A 58 -15.25 25.34 3.25
CA PRO A 58 -15.07 26.35 4.29
C PRO A 58 -16.30 27.25 4.54
N ASP A 59 -17.18 27.38 3.55
CA ASP A 59 -18.46 28.11 3.65
C ASP A 59 -19.61 27.27 4.22
N GLY A 60 -19.34 26.00 4.59
CA GLY A 60 -20.31 25.05 5.12
C GLY A 60 -21.10 24.29 4.05
N VAL A 61 -20.88 24.55 2.77
CA VAL A 61 -21.56 23.84 1.69
C VAL A 61 -21.03 22.41 1.61
N VAL A 62 -21.94 21.44 1.56
CA VAL A 62 -21.60 20.03 1.38
C VAL A 62 -21.62 19.67 -0.10
N THR A 63 -20.49 19.28 -0.62
CA THR A 63 -20.36 18.80 -2.00
C THR A 63 -20.13 17.30 -2.05
N LYS A 64 -20.62 16.66 -3.11
CA LYS A 64 -20.46 15.22 -3.36
C LYS A 64 -19.78 15.00 -4.71
N SER A 65 -18.78 14.13 -4.74
CA SER A 65 -18.12 13.68 -5.96
C SER A 65 -18.10 12.16 -6.01
N GLY A 66 -18.29 11.58 -7.20
CA GLY A 66 -18.34 10.13 -7.37
C GLY A 66 -19.60 9.48 -6.79
N GLY A 67 -19.51 8.20 -6.45
CA GLY A 67 -20.64 7.41 -5.96
C GLY A 67 -20.21 6.08 -5.37
N GLN A 68 -21.16 5.15 -5.28
CA GLN A 68 -20.90 3.77 -4.78
C GLN A 68 -20.66 2.77 -5.91
N VAL A 69 -20.45 3.24 -7.14
CA VAL A 69 -20.19 2.40 -8.30
C VAL A 69 -18.73 2.51 -8.73
N VAL A 70 -18.11 1.38 -9.02
CA VAL A 70 -16.68 1.31 -9.39
C VAL A 70 -16.36 2.02 -10.72
N LYS A 71 -17.36 2.14 -11.60
CA LYS A 71 -17.25 2.82 -12.89
C LYS A 71 -18.25 3.97 -12.95
N ASN A 72 -17.78 5.17 -12.70
CA ASN A 72 -18.55 6.41 -12.92
C ASN A 72 -17.88 7.22 -14.02
N VAL A 73 -18.54 7.35 -15.16
CA VAL A 73 -18.06 8.10 -16.33
C VAL A 73 -18.72 9.46 -16.46
N SER A 74 -19.57 9.83 -15.50
CA SER A 74 -20.34 11.08 -15.52
C SER A 74 -19.65 12.15 -14.66
N GLY A 75 -19.09 13.17 -15.31
CA GLY A 75 -18.49 14.34 -14.65
C GLY A 75 -17.01 14.18 -14.28
N TYR A 76 -16.44 15.26 -13.75
CA TYR A 76 -15.07 15.27 -13.25
C TYR A 76 -14.96 14.59 -11.90
N ASP A 77 -13.90 13.80 -11.70
CA ASP A 77 -13.57 13.20 -10.41
C ASP A 77 -12.94 14.24 -9.47
N MET A 78 -13.80 15.06 -8.86
CA MET A 78 -13.40 16.09 -7.92
C MET A 78 -12.82 15.53 -6.61
N SER A 79 -13.04 14.25 -6.31
CA SER A 79 -12.43 13.61 -5.13
C SER A 79 -10.90 13.69 -5.16
N ARG A 80 -10.31 13.62 -6.35
CA ARG A 80 -8.85 13.59 -6.54
C ARG A 80 -8.13 14.85 -6.09
N ILE A 81 -8.78 16.01 -6.08
CA ILE A 81 -8.16 17.25 -5.61
C ILE A 81 -8.01 17.30 -4.08
N HIS A 82 -8.87 16.58 -3.36
CA HIS A 82 -8.83 16.50 -1.91
C HIS A 82 -7.84 15.47 -1.39
N ILE A 83 -7.50 14.46 -2.23
CA ILE A 83 -6.53 13.42 -1.87
C ILE A 83 -5.12 13.97 -2.06
N GLY A 84 -4.38 14.09 -0.96
CA GLY A 84 -3.08 14.77 -0.93
C GLY A 84 -3.18 16.30 -0.83
N GLY A 85 -4.39 16.85 -0.66
CA GLY A 85 -4.63 18.28 -0.48
C GLY A 85 -4.45 18.76 0.96
N LEU A 86 -4.00 17.90 1.89
CA LEU A 86 -3.72 18.20 3.31
C LEU A 86 -4.88 18.87 4.05
N GLY A 87 -6.13 18.65 3.60
CA GLY A 87 -7.32 19.27 4.20
C GLY A 87 -7.51 20.75 3.91
N THR A 88 -6.70 21.34 3.03
CA THR A 88 -6.73 22.80 2.74
C THR A 88 -7.95 23.24 1.94
N LEU A 89 -8.64 22.31 1.28
CA LEU A 89 -9.78 22.59 0.40
C LEU A 89 -11.15 22.22 1.01
N GLY A 90 -11.16 21.68 2.23
CA GLY A 90 -12.37 21.27 2.93
C GLY A 90 -12.16 20.04 3.80
N ILE A 91 -13.20 19.68 4.54
CA ILE A 91 -13.20 18.55 5.47
C ILE A 91 -13.80 17.33 4.77
N ILE A 92 -13.06 16.23 4.74
CA ILE A 92 -13.56 14.94 4.23
C ILE A 92 -14.52 14.36 5.26
N ALA A 93 -15.82 14.38 4.97
CA ALA A 93 -16.87 13.95 5.88
C ALA A 93 -17.31 12.49 5.65
N GLU A 94 -17.30 12.03 4.39
CA GLU A 94 -17.70 10.67 4.02
C GLU A 94 -16.87 10.21 2.82
N VAL A 95 -16.54 8.93 2.77
CA VAL A 95 -15.84 8.32 1.63
C VAL A 95 -16.46 6.98 1.28
N SER A 96 -16.51 6.69 -0.02
CA SER A 96 -16.79 5.38 -0.57
C SER A 96 -15.49 4.79 -1.10
N LEU A 97 -15.14 3.59 -0.63
CA LEU A 97 -13.85 2.96 -0.89
C LEU A 97 -14.04 1.64 -1.64
N LYS A 98 -13.17 1.41 -2.61
CA LYS A 98 -13.05 0.11 -3.27
C LYS A 98 -12.20 -0.80 -2.38
N LEU A 99 -12.77 -1.95 -2.01
CA LEU A 99 -12.08 -2.97 -1.22
C LEU A 99 -11.48 -4.04 -2.12
N THR A 100 -10.50 -4.75 -1.58
CA THR A 100 -9.84 -5.89 -2.23
C THR A 100 -9.97 -7.14 -1.35
N PRO A 101 -10.04 -8.35 -1.92
CA PRO A 101 -9.94 -9.58 -1.13
C PRO A 101 -8.62 -9.64 -0.37
N LEU A 102 -8.67 -10.01 0.90
CA LEU A 102 -7.48 -10.22 1.71
C LEU A 102 -6.71 -11.44 1.18
N PRO A 103 -5.39 -11.35 0.93
CA PRO A 103 -4.58 -12.51 0.59
C PRO A 103 -4.66 -13.57 1.69
N ARG A 104 -4.92 -14.83 1.33
CA ARG A 104 -5.08 -15.92 2.31
C ARG A 104 -3.82 -16.18 3.15
N GLN A 105 -2.66 -16.00 2.53
CA GLN A 105 -1.37 -16.09 3.17
C GLN A 105 -0.43 -15.03 2.61
N GLN A 106 0.48 -14.56 3.45
CA GLN A 106 1.53 -13.62 3.07
C GLN A 106 2.86 -14.08 3.67
N VAL A 107 3.94 -13.79 2.98
CA VAL A 107 5.31 -14.00 3.45
C VAL A 107 6.16 -12.82 3.01
N THR A 108 7.07 -12.38 3.87
CA THR A 108 8.11 -11.40 3.51
C THR A 108 9.45 -12.13 3.46
N LEU A 109 10.10 -12.07 2.31
CA LEU A 109 11.47 -12.54 2.13
C LEU A 109 12.41 -11.36 2.32
N VAL A 110 13.51 -11.56 3.04
CA VAL A 110 14.53 -10.55 3.30
C VAL A 110 15.86 -11.06 2.77
N ALA A 111 16.47 -10.33 1.86
CA ALA A 111 17.79 -10.63 1.30
C ALA A 111 18.81 -9.54 1.70
N PRO A 112 19.96 -9.92 2.27
CA PRO A 112 21.00 -8.98 2.68
C PRO A 112 21.96 -8.64 1.53
N TYR A 113 22.38 -7.38 1.45
CA TYR A 113 23.33 -6.90 0.45
C TYR A 113 24.45 -6.05 1.08
N ASN A 114 25.61 -6.05 0.44
CA ASN A 114 26.79 -5.28 0.89
C ASN A 114 26.85 -3.86 0.32
N SER A 115 26.03 -3.55 -0.69
CA SER A 115 25.99 -2.22 -1.31
C SER A 115 24.59 -1.85 -1.77
N ALA A 116 24.33 -0.55 -1.88
CA ALA A 116 23.09 -0.04 -2.45
C ALA A 116 22.89 -0.51 -3.91
N GLY A 117 23.97 -0.51 -4.72
CA GLY A 117 23.91 -0.95 -6.10
C GLY A 117 23.44 -2.39 -6.25
N ALA A 118 23.99 -3.32 -5.45
CA ALA A 118 23.56 -4.72 -5.46
C ALA A 118 22.11 -4.88 -4.99
N CYS A 119 21.71 -4.15 -3.94
CA CYS A 119 20.34 -4.19 -3.43
C CYS A 119 19.31 -3.67 -4.47
N ILE A 120 19.63 -2.59 -5.15
CA ILE A 120 18.76 -2.03 -6.21
C ILE A 120 18.78 -2.92 -7.45
N GLY A 121 19.93 -3.49 -7.82
CA GLY A 121 20.02 -4.47 -8.92
C GLY A 121 19.05 -5.63 -8.69
N ALA A 122 19.10 -6.26 -7.52
CA ALA A 122 18.20 -7.34 -7.16
C ALA A 122 16.71 -6.89 -7.15
N ALA A 123 16.42 -5.67 -6.71
CA ALA A 123 15.06 -5.13 -6.79
C ALA A 123 14.58 -4.97 -8.23
N LEU A 124 15.46 -4.58 -9.16
CA LEU A 124 15.16 -4.51 -10.59
C LEU A 124 14.97 -5.91 -11.22
N ASP A 125 15.74 -6.90 -10.79
CA ASP A 125 15.57 -8.29 -11.24
C ASP A 125 14.19 -8.82 -10.82
N VAL A 126 13.77 -8.53 -9.57
CA VAL A 126 12.39 -8.81 -9.12
C VAL A 126 11.37 -8.09 -9.99
N PHE A 127 11.60 -6.82 -10.31
CA PHE A 127 10.71 -6.03 -11.16
C PHE A 127 10.55 -6.62 -12.58
N HIS A 128 11.61 -7.15 -13.15
CA HIS A 128 11.62 -7.74 -14.48
C HIS A 128 11.18 -9.22 -14.50
N SER A 129 10.99 -9.83 -13.35
CA SER A 129 10.53 -11.21 -13.24
C SER A 129 9.00 -11.33 -13.49
N ASP A 130 8.53 -12.56 -13.70
CA ASP A 130 7.09 -12.86 -13.79
C ASP A 130 6.38 -12.89 -12.42
N ILE A 131 7.09 -12.60 -11.35
CA ILE A 131 6.54 -12.56 -10.00
C ILE A 131 5.93 -11.18 -9.74
N VAL A 132 4.72 -11.19 -9.20
CA VAL A 132 4.02 -9.95 -8.83
C VAL A 132 3.98 -9.83 -7.30
N PRO A 133 4.95 -9.15 -6.69
CA PRO A 133 5.00 -8.98 -5.24
C PRO A 133 3.94 -7.96 -4.77
N LEU A 134 3.49 -8.14 -3.53
CA LEU A 134 2.60 -7.16 -2.88
C LEU A 134 3.35 -5.85 -2.56
N ALA A 135 4.63 -5.97 -2.21
CA ALA A 135 5.50 -4.83 -1.88
C ALA A 135 6.97 -5.19 -2.10
N ILE A 136 7.76 -4.19 -2.51
CA ILE A 136 9.22 -4.25 -2.57
C ILE A 136 9.76 -3.03 -1.84
N THR A 137 10.74 -3.23 -0.95
CA THR A 137 11.35 -2.12 -0.21
C THR A 137 12.83 -2.42 0.03
N ALA A 138 13.69 -1.49 -0.37
CA ALA A 138 15.11 -1.51 -0.04
C ALA A 138 15.37 -0.66 1.21
N PHE A 139 16.18 -1.18 2.12
CA PHE A 139 16.57 -0.53 3.36
C PHE A 139 18.08 -0.34 3.41
N ASP A 140 18.52 0.80 3.88
CA ASP A 140 19.89 1.00 4.30
C ASP A 140 20.14 0.36 5.69
N LYS A 141 21.39 0.35 6.13
CA LYS A 141 21.78 -0.24 7.42
C LYS A 141 21.03 0.41 8.61
N VAL A 142 20.82 1.73 8.57
CA VAL A 142 20.20 2.46 9.67
C VAL A 142 18.72 2.12 9.76
N ALA A 143 18.02 2.08 8.64
CA ALA A 143 16.61 1.70 8.60
C ALA A 143 16.41 0.21 8.93
N ALA A 144 17.25 -0.68 8.40
CA ALA A 144 17.19 -2.12 8.66
C ALA A 144 17.40 -2.45 10.14
N SER A 145 18.39 -1.82 10.79
CA SER A 145 18.69 -2.08 12.21
C SER A 145 17.58 -1.65 13.19
N ARG A 146 16.62 -0.86 12.76
CA ARG A 146 15.44 -0.47 13.56
C ARG A 146 14.31 -1.49 13.51
N ILE A 147 14.42 -2.49 12.64
CA ILE A 147 13.42 -3.54 12.44
C ILE A 147 14.13 -4.87 12.67
N SER A 148 13.85 -5.55 13.79
CA SER A 148 14.56 -6.75 14.24
C SER A 148 14.68 -7.83 13.15
N ASP A 149 13.59 -8.04 12.40
CA ASP A 149 13.53 -9.07 11.36
C ASP A 149 14.30 -8.71 10.07
N LEU A 150 14.75 -7.45 9.93
CA LEU A 150 15.51 -6.95 8.80
C LEU A 150 16.99 -6.72 9.12
N ASP A 151 17.39 -6.80 10.38
CA ASP A 151 18.78 -6.63 10.79
C ASP A 151 19.61 -7.90 10.44
N THR A 152 20.14 -7.89 9.24
CA THR A 152 20.98 -8.99 8.71
C THR A 152 22.47 -8.79 8.98
N GLY A 153 22.87 -7.72 9.68
CA GLY A 153 24.27 -7.34 9.88
C GLY A 153 24.97 -6.79 8.63
N ARG A 154 24.28 -6.71 7.49
CA ARG A 154 24.80 -6.16 6.23
C ARG A 154 24.45 -4.68 6.08
N SER A 155 25.05 -4.03 5.08
CA SER A 155 24.83 -2.59 4.86
C SER A 155 23.48 -2.25 4.24
N HIS A 156 22.82 -3.22 3.59
CA HIS A 156 21.51 -3.03 2.97
C HIS A 156 20.66 -4.31 3.09
N ALA A 157 19.35 -4.17 3.05
CA ALA A 157 18.41 -5.27 2.99
C ALA A 157 17.31 -4.99 1.95
N LEU A 158 16.95 -6.00 1.16
CA LEU A 158 15.79 -5.97 0.28
C LEU A 158 14.69 -6.82 0.91
N ALA A 159 13.55 -6.22 1.20
CA ALA A 159 12.35 -6.92 1.65
C ALA A 159 11.34 -7.01 0.51
N VAL A 160 10.92 -8.23 0.19
CA VAL A 160 9.91 -8.52 -0.84
C VAL A 160 8.76 -9.26 -0.18
N ARG A 161 7.57 -8.66 -0.20
CA ARG A 161 6.36 -9.28 0.34
C ARG A 161 5.58 -9.95 -0.77
N LEU A 162 5.29 -11.22 -0.60
CA LEU A 162 4.46 -12.04 -1.47
C LEU A 162 3.14 -12.37 -0.78
N GLY A 163 2.08 -12.58 -1.55
CA GLY A 163 0.80 -13.00 -1.01
C GLY A 163 -0.09 -13.69 -2.03
N GLY A 164 -1.00 -14.52 -1.52
CA GLY A 164 -1.92 -15.24 -2.39
C GLY A 164 -2.48 -16.51 -1.77
N ARG A 165 -2.91 -17.44 -2.63
CA ARG A 165 -3.31 -18.78 -2.23
C ARG A 165 -2.05 -19.63 -1.93
N PRO A 166 -2.12 -20.62 -1.00
CA PRO A 166 -0.95 -21.40 -0.57
C PRO A 166 -0.09 -21.92 -1.73
N LYS A 167 -0.68 -22.66 -2.67
CA LYS A 167 0.05 -23.25 -3.81
C LYS A 167 0.74 -22.19 -4.70
N THR A 168 0.09 -21.04 -4.91
CA THR A 168 0.66 -19.93 -5.68
C THR A 168 1.81 -19.30 -4.92
N LEU A 169 1.64 -19.10 -3.62
CA LEU A 169 2.65 -18.51 -2.76
C LEU A 169 3.91 -19.38 -2.69
N ASP A 170 3.76 -20.71 -2.56
CA ASP A 170 4.89 -21.66 -2.55
C ASP A 170 5.69 -21.64 -3.85
N ARG A 171 5.02 -21.49 -5.01
CA ARG A 171 5.69 -21.31 -6.29
C ARG A 171 6.46 -19.99 -6.32
N GLN A 172 5.77 -18.87 -6.06
CA GLN A 172 6.39 -17.54 -6.09
C GLN A 172 7.56 -17.43 -5.12
N ARG A 173 7.47 -18.07 -3.94
CA ARG A 173 8.56 -18.09 -2.95
C ARG A 173 9.81 -18.78 -3.51
N ARG A 174 9.67 -19.92 -4.17
CA ARG A 174 10.80 -20.65 -4.76
C ARG A 174 11.44 -19.87 -5.90
N GLU A 175 10.64 -19.33 -6.81
CA GLU A 175 11.09 -18.48 -7.90
C GLU A 175 11.81 -17.23 -7.39
N MET A 176 11.26 -16.59 -6.36
CA MET A 176 11.86 -15.40 -5.75
C MET A 176 13.21 -15.71 -5.09
N LEU A 177 13.33 -16.82 -4.35
CA LEU A 177 14.60 -17.20 -3.73
C LEU A 177 15.69 -17.40 -4.80
N SER A 178 15.39 -18.06 -5.92
CA SER A 178 16.34 -18.22 -7.03
C SER A 178 16.73 -16.88 -7.67
N THR A 179 15.82 -15.91 -7.75
CA THR A 179 16.11 -14.58 -8.29
C THR A 179 16.98 -13.75 -7.33
N LEU A 180 16.79 -13.89 -6.01
CA LEU A 180 17.55 -13.13 -5.00
C LEU A 180 18.94 -13.72 -4.72
N GLU A 181 19.20 -14.98 -5.08
CA GLU A 181 20.49 -15.66 -4.93
C GLU A 181 21.39 -15.51 -6.17
N SER A 182 20.86 -15.04 -7.30
CA SER A 182 21.61 -14.79 -8.55
C SER A 182 22.38 -13.47 -8.51
#